data_039565710ed75a8045f2529954943b59
#
_entry.id   039565710ed75a8045f2529954943b59
#
_cell.length_a   1.000
_cell.length_b   1.000
_cell.length_c   1.000
_cell.angle_alpha   90.00
_cell.angle_beta   90.00
_cell.angle_gamma   90.00
#
_symmetry.space_group_name_H-M   'P 1'
#
loop_
_entity.id
_entity.type
_entity.pdbx_description
1 polymer ?
#
loop_
_entity_poly.entity_id
_entity_poly.type
_entity_poly.pdbx_seq_one_letter_code
_entity_poly.pdbx_strand_id
1 'polypeptide(L)'
;MRERMVFRTNIVSITPEAKVALHPNINDMNTEWYDEIVQKRNKLYLKIALINHGVVISEEAKEYLMKDGGIREAVYNAVDIYLDDIVVNSAVSVKFTALSPFNIQLENDKLSLYCCNARLQTIEIQRADYIREKKTSRGATVKDICLLATDRVRIQHSRNCCFKRCEKGCDFCEVENHEIPVEMEDIFESIDCYIDSEYNFRHFLIGGRSDDACHEAKEILQILRHINERGNWPVYIMCIPPLDAKVLDQFHDAHVTEVAFNIELWDRKLARKWMPGK
;
A
#
# COMPACT_ATOMS: atom_id res chain seq x y z
N MET A 1 -10.28 -6.99 35.62
CA MET A 1 -10.09 -5.65 35.09
C MET A 1 -8.87 -5.72 34.17
N ARG A 2 -9.07 -5.83 32.86
CA ARG A 2 -7.98 -5.85 31.87
C ARG A 2 -7.58 -4.40 31.62
N GLU A 3 -6.39 -4.00 32.06
CA GLU A 3 -5.82 -2.75 31.62
C GLU A 3 -5.64 -2.81 30.10
N ARG A 4 -6.45 -2.06 29.39
CA ARG A 4 -6.22 -1.78 27.97
C ARG A 4 -4.92 -0.99 27.89
N MET A 5 -3.86 -1.63 27.46
CA MET A 5 -2.68 -0.93 26.99
C MET A 5 -3.08 -0.19 25.71
N VAL A 6 -3.48 1.06 25.88
CA VAL A 6 -3.60 1.99 24.78
C VAL A 6 -2.17 2.18 24.30
N PHE A 7 -1.79 1.52 23.20
CA PHE A 7 -0.68 2.00 22.40
C PHE A 7 -1.11 3.37 21.84
N ARG A 8 -1.03 4.39 22.68
CA ARG A 8 -0.73 5.68 22.12
C ARG A 8 0.55 5.41 21.34
N THR A 9 0.51 5.56 20.04
CA THR A 9 1.68 5.97 19.29
C THR A 9 2.19 7.18 20.08
N ASN A 10 3.02 6.92 21.08
CA ASN A 10 3.93 7.90 21.54
C ASN A 10 4.75 8.20 20.29
N ILE A 11 4.25 9.17 19.51
CA ILE A 11 5.13 10.01 18.74
C ILE A 11 6.09 10.46 19.84
N VAL A 12 7.17 9.72 19.96
CA VAL A 12 8.31 10.15 20.76
C VAL A 12 8.51 11.55 20.25
N SER A 13 8.28 12.54 21.10
CA SER A 13 8.62 13.92 20.77
C SER A 13 10.11 13.87 20.58
N ILE A 14 10.51 13.67 19.33
CA ILE A 14 11.91 13.62 18.93
C ILE A 14 12.41 15.00 19.30
N THR A 15 13.26 15.08 20.32
CA THR A 15 13.88 16.34 20.69
C THR A 15 14.57 16.91 19.46
N PRO A 16 14.74 18.23 19.36
CA PRO A 16 15.50 18.81 18.25
C PRO A 16 16.86 18.13 18.01
N GLU A 17 17.53 17.70 19.08
CA GLU A 17 18.79 16.97 19.03
C GLU A 17 18.62 15.55 18.46
N ALA A 18 17.54 14.84 18.79
CA ALA A 18 17.24 13.52 18.24
C ALA A 18 16.83 13.60 16.76
N LYS A 19 16.21 14.72 16.31
CA LYS A 19 15.97 14.98 14.88
C LYS A 19 17.26 15.09 14.09
N VAL A 20 18.29 15.72 14.66
CA VAL A 20 19.61 15.85 14.02
C VAL A 20 20.27 14.47 13.85
N ALA A 21 20.06 13.54 14.78
CA ALA A 21 20.62 12.19 14.69
C ALA A 21 19.89 11.25 13.71
N LEU A 22 18.61 11.53 13.41
CA LEU A 22 17.80 10.71 12.51
C LEU A 22 17.75 11.22 11.05
N HIS A 23 18.09 12.47 10.84
CA HIS A 23 18.18 13.07 9.51
C HIS A 23 19.59 13.61 9.34
N PRO A 24 20.44 12.94 8.58
CA PRO A 24 21.73 13.52 8.22
C PRO A 24 21.44 14.89 7.61
N ASN A 25 22.17 15.90 8.06
CA ASN A 25 22.11 17.24 7.51
C ASN A 25 22.27 17.13 5.99
N ILE A 26 21.57 17.97 5.21
CA ILE A 26 21.73 18.01 3.74
C ILE A 26 23.21 18.12 3.34
N ASN A 27 24.01 18.75 4.19
CA ASN A 27 25.47 18.83 4.03
C ASN A 27 26.20 17.51 4.35
N ASP A 28 25.52 16.55 4.99
CA ASP A 28 26.04 15.21 5.33
C ASP A 28 25.39 14.13 4.48
N MET A 29 24.63 14.49 3.44
CA MET A 29 24.21 13.52 2.44
C MET A 29 25.50 12.92 1.87
N ASN A 30 25.74 11.65 2.23
CA ASN A 30 26.89 10.89 1.78
C ASN A 30 27.08 11.19 0.29
N THR A 31 28.24 11.70 -0.09
CA THR A 31 28.57 12.05 -1.46
C THR A 31 28.29 10.89 -2.42
N GLU A 32 28.45 9.68 -1.95
CA GLU A 32 28.12 8.45 -2.67
C GLU A 32 26.63 8.36 -3.08
N TRP A 33 25.69 8.68 -2.18
CA TRP A 33 24.26 8.68 -2.48
C TRP A 33 23.88 9.75 -3.49
N TYR A 34 24.46 10.95 -3.35
CA TYR A 34 24.24 12.03 -4.30
C TYR A 34 24.75 11.64 -5.69
N ASP A 35 25.93 11.05 -5.77
CA ASP A 35 26.53 10.60 -7.02
C ASP A 35 25.68 9.48 -7.68
N GLU A 36 25.24 8.49 -6.92
CA GLU A 36 24.37 7.43 -7.43
C GLU A 36 23.06 7.98 -8.01
N ILE A 37 22.43 8.94 -7.32
CA ILE A 37 21.12 9.48 -7.72
C ILE A 37 21.28 10.53 -8.83
N VAL A 38 22.17 11.52 -8.66
CA VAL A 38 22.24 12.71 -9.53
C VAL A 38 23.13 12.45 -10.74
N GLN A 39 24.29 11.82 -10.57
CA GLN A 39 25.25 11.62 -11.65
C GLN A 39 24.96 10.32 -12.42
N LYS A 40 24.79 9.22 -11.71
CA LYS A 40 24.57 7.90 -12.33
C LYS A 40 23.11 7.61 -12.66
N ARG A 41 22.16 8.42 -12.17
CA ARG A 41 20.71 8.24 -12.38
C ARG A 41 20.22 6.84 -11.95
N ASN A 42 20.77 6.34 -10.85
CA ASN A 42 20.41 5.03 -10.34
C ASN A 42 19.00 5.06 -9.73
N LYS A 43 18.04 4.46 -10.44
CA LYS A 43 16.62 4.47 -10.07
C LYS A 43 16.35 3.74 -8.76
N LEU A 44 17.11 2.69 -8.43
CA LEU A 44 16.93 1.95 -7.18
C LEU A 44 17.33 2.81 -5.98
N TYR A 45 18.46 3.49 -6.06
CA TYR A 45 18.88 4.43 -5.03
C TYR A 45 17.89 5.58 -4.88
N LEU A 46 17.39 6.12 -6.00
CA LEU A 46 16.36 7.16 -6.00
C LEU A 46 15.07 6.67 -5.32
N LYS A 47 14.60 5.47 -5.64
CA LYS A 47 13.42 4.87 -5.00
C LYS A 47 13.59 4.75 -3.49
N ILE A 48 14.71 4.18 -3.04
CA ILE A 48 15.00 4.01 -1.61
C ILE A 48 15.08 5.37 -0.90
N ALA A 49 15.72 6.35 -1.53
CA ALA A 49 15.86 7.69 -0.97
C ALA A 49 14.52 8.42 -0.85
N LEU A 50 13.65 8.34 -1.86
CA LEU A 50 12.30 8.93 -1.82
C LEU A 50 11.41 8.28 -0.75
N ILE A 51 11.53 6.97 -0.53
CA ILE A 51 10.80 6.28 0.56
C ILE A 51 11.29 6.79 1.92
N ASN A 52 12.60 6.96 2.10
CA ASN A 52 13.18 7.30 3.40
C ASN A 52 13.06 8.80 3.74
N HIS A 53 13.20 9.67 2.76
CA HIS A 53 13.24 11.13 2.98
C HIS A 53 11.94 11.83 2.63
N GLY A 54 11.05 11.16 1.88
CA GLY A 54 9.86 11.79 1.34
C GLY A 54 10.19 12.85 0.28
N VAL A 55 9.19 13.63 -0.11
CA VAL A 55 9.32 14.68 -1.13
C VAL A 55 8.50 15.91 -0.76
N VAL A 56 9.01 17.08 -1.02
CA VAL A 56 8.28 18.35 -0.93
C VAL A 56 7.65 18.66 -2.28
N ILE A 57 6.37 19.01 -2.31
CA ILE A 57 5.67 19.45 -3.52
C ILE A 57 5.52 20.97 -3.44
N SER A 58 5.97 21.72 -4.47
CA SER A 58 5.79 23.17 -4.51
C SER A 58 4.31 23.55 -4.56
N GLU A 59 3.98 24.76 -4.15
CA GLU A 59 2.58 25.23 -4.15
C GLU A 59 2.02 25.27 -5.59
N GLU A 60 2.79 25.68 -6.56
CA GLU A 60 2.40 25.72 -7.97
C GLU A 60 2.13 24.30 -8.50
N ALA A 61 2.95 23.32 -8.10
CA ALA A 61 2.74 21.91 -8.47
C ALA A 61 1.50 21.32 -7.79
N LYS A 62 1.23 21.71 -6.54
CA LYS A 62 -0.02 21.30 -5.85
C LYS A 62 -1.24 21.90 -6.54
N GLU A 63 -1.23 23.19 -6.86
CA GLU A 63 -2.33 23.82 -7.57
C GLU A 63 -2.59 23.18 -8.95
N TYR A 64 -1.53 22.86 -9.68
CA TYR A 64 -1.62 22.14 -10.95
C TYR A 64 -2.30 20.77 -10.79
N LEU A 65 -1.85 19.99 -9.81
CA LEU A 65 -2.41 18.67 -9.52
C LEU A 65 -3.88 18.74 -9.09
N MET A 66 -4.26 19.77 -8.33
CA MET A 66 -5.65 19.93 -7.89
C MET A 66 -6.61 20.33 -9.01
N LYS A 67 -6.14 21.07 -10.02
CA LYS A 67 -6.96 21.47 -11.17
C LYS A 67 -7.38 20.27 -12.02
N ASP A 68 -6.58 19.23 -12.07
CA ASP A 68 -6.73 18.11 -13.01
C ASP A 68 -7.01 16.77 -12.28
N GLY A 69 -7.94 16.82 -11.33
CA GLY A 69 -8.46 15.62 -10.64
C GLY A 69 -7.86 15.35 -9.27
N GLY A 70 -6.98 16.23 -8.79
CA GLY A 70 -6.42 16.16 -7.45
C GLY A 70 -5.29 15.14 -7.28
N ILE A 71 -4.62 15.26 -6.14
CA ILE A 71 -3.61 14.31 -5.69
C ILE A 71 -4.32 13.15 -5.01
N ARG A 72 -3.94 11.93 -5.34
CA ARG A 72 -4.27 10.81 -4.50
C ARG A 72 -3.42 10.89 -3.25
N GLU A 73 -4.04 11.21 -2.12
CA GLU A 73 -3.41 10.97 -0.83
C GLU A 73 -3.45 9.46 -0.56
N ALA A 74 -2.30 8.85 -0.62
CA ALA A 74 -2.14 7.50 -0.12
C ALA A 74 -2.20 7.51 1.42
N VAL A 75 -2.37 6.34 2.00
CA VAL A 75 -2.30 6.16 3.44
C VAL A 75 -1.02 6.85 3.97
N TYR A 76 -1.14 7.65 5.04
CA TYR A 76 -0.05 8.39 5.70
C TYR A 76 0.45 9.67 4.99
N ASN A 77 -0.40 10.40 4.26
CA ASN A 77 0.01 11.62 3.57
C ASN A 77 1.22 11.38 2.66
N ALA A 78 1.10 10.45 1.77
CA ALA A 78 2.08 10.11 0.77
C ALA A 78 1.48 10.22 -0.64
N VAL A 79 2.32 10.32 -1.65
CA VAL A 79 1.93 10.30 -3.06
C VAL A 79 2.64 9.17 -3.80
N ASP A 80 1.98 8.65 -4.82
CA ASP A 80 2.58 7.68 -5.71
C ASP A 80 3.19 8.40 -6.91
N ILE A 81 4.52 8.30 -7.05
CA ILE A 81 5.32 8.96 -8.08
C ILE A 81 5.74 7.91 -9.10
N TYR A 82 5.46 8.15 -10.37
CA TYR A 82 5.95 7.33 -11.47
C TYR A 82 7.33 7.82 -11.92
N LEU A 83 8.31 6.92 -11.80
CA LEU A 83 9.68 7.09 -12.28
C LEU A 83 9.89 6.14 -13.46
N ASP A 84 9.35 6.49 -14.62
CA ASP A 84 9.28 5.62 -15.81
C ASP A 84 8.58 4.26 -15.47
N ASP A 85 9.39 3.20 -15.31
CA ASP A 85 8.93 1.83 -15.04
C ASP A 85 8.79 1.49 -13.55
N ILE A 86 9.11 2.43 -12.65
CA ILE A 86 9.07 2.23 -11.20
C ILE A 86 8.05 3.19 -10.57
N VAL A 87 7.21 2.67 -9.68
CA VAL A 87 6.33 3.50 -8.84
C VAL A 87 6.90 3.57 -7.43
N VAL A 88 6.86 4.76 -6.86
CA VAL A 88 7.35 5.04 -5.50
C VAL A 88 6.26 5.71 -4.69
N ASN A 89 5.89 5.10 -3.57
CA ASN A 89 5.09 5.78 -2.57
C ASN A 89 6.01 6.62 -1.68
N SER A 90 5.87 7.94 -1.75
CA SER A 90 6.74 8.89 -1.06
C SER A 90 5.94 9.79 -0.13
N ALA A 91 6.40 9.94 1.11
CA ALA A 91 5.75 10.80 2.09
C ALA A 91 5.82 12.28 1.65
N VAL A 92 4.71 13.01 1.88
CA VAL A 92 4.61 14.47 1.59
C VAL A 92 4.27 15.30 2.81
N SER A 93 4.05 14.67 3.97
CA SER A 93 3.76 15.38 5.21
C SER A 93 4.95 16.23 5.66
N VAL A 94 4.71 17.50 5.97
CA VAL A 94 5.73 18.46 6.43
C VAL A 94 6.54 17.92 7.61
N LYS A 95 5.94 17.11 8.49
CA LYS A 95 6.64 16.49 9.61
C LYS A 95 7.76 15.54 9.18
N PHE A 96 7.60 14.88 8.03
CA PHE A 96 8.56 13.90 7.51
C PHE A 96 9.47 14.49 6.43
N THR A 97 9.03 15.56 5.76
CA THR A 97 9.73 16.09 4.57
C THR A 97 10.46 17.40 4.82
N ALA A 98 10.39 17.98 6.03
CA ALA A 98 11.00 19.26 6.34
C ALA A 98 12.51 19.37 6.00
N LEU A 99 13.21 18.24 5.96
CA LEU A 99 14.63 18.13 5.61
C LEU A 99 14.86 17.26 4.36
N SER A 100 13.80 16.99 3.58
CA SER A 100 13.94 16.20 2.36
C SER A 100 14.80 16.96 1.34
N PRO A 101 15.81 16.30 0.73
CA PRO A 101 16.55 16.87 -0.38
C PRO A 101 15.74 16.85 -1.68
N PHE A 102 14.57 16.18 -1.69
CA PHE A 102 13.75 16.02 -2.88
C PHE A 102 12.61 17.02 -2.91
N ASN A 103 12.40 17.63 -4.06
CA ASN A 103 11.25 18.47 -4.31
C ASN A 103 10.67 18.26 -5.71
N ILE A 104 9.37 18.50 -5.84
CA ILE A 104 8.63 18.46 -7.08
C ILE A 104 8.21 19.88 -7.43
N GLN A 105 8.55 20.30 -8.63
CA GLN A 105 8.25 21.62 -9.17
C GLN A 105 7.45 21.49 -10.47
N LEU A 106 6.67 22.52 -10.78
CA LEU A 106 5.99 22.65 -12.07
C LEU A 106 6.87 23.41 -13.05
N GLU A 107 7.17 22.82 -14.20
CA GLU A 107 7.97 23.42 -15.27
C GLU A 107 7.32 23.15 -16.62
N ASN A 108 6.94 24.19 -17.34
CA ASN A 108 6.32 24.08 -18.66
C ASN A 108 5.16 23.06 -18.67
N ASP A 109 4.23 23.18 -17.70
CA ASP A 109 3.07 22.30 -17.50
C ASP A 109 3.44 20.82 -17.26
N LYS A 110 4.65 20.54 -16.79
CA LYS A 110 5.10 19.21 -16.42
C LYS A 110 5.69 19.20 -15.01
N LEU A 111 5.48 18.11 -14.31
CA LEU A 111 6.08 17.92 -12.99
C LEU A 111 7.52 17.44 -13.15
N SER A 112 8.43 18.10 -12.47
CA SER A 112 9.86 17.77 -12.46
C SER A 112 10.32 17.46 -11.06
N LEU A 113 11.05 16.35 -10.90
CA LEU A 113 11.67 15.94 -9.64
C LEU A 113 13.09 16.49 -9.56
N TYR A 114 13.41 17.06 -8.41
CA TYR A 114 14.72 17.59 -8.06
C TYR A 114 15.32 16.87 -6.87
N CYS A 115 16.63 16.75 -6.84
CA CYS A 115 17.42 16.42 -5.65
C CYS A 115 18.31 17.63 -5.35
N CYS A 116 18.10 18.27 -4.20
CA CYS A 116 18.68 19.58 -3.90
C CYS A 116 18.32 20.59 -5.02
N ASN A 117 19.31 21.08 -5.76
CA ASN A 117 19.10 21.98 -6.90
C ASN A 117 19.29 21.29 -8.25
N ALA A 118 19.55 19.98 -8.27
CA ALA A 118 19.76 19.23 -9.50
C ALA A 118 18.43 18.65 -10.00
N ARG A 119 18.03 19.02 -11.21
CA ARG A 119 16.89 18.42 -11.89
C ARG A 119 17.19 16.96 -12.22
N LEU A 120 16.37 16.05 -11.75
CA LEU A 120 16.50 14.63 -12.01
C LEU A 120 15.77 14.22 -13.30
N GLN A 121 14.46 14.33 -13.32
CA GLN A 121 13.63 13.93 -14.45
C GLN A 121 12.24 14.54 -14.38
N THR A 122 11.50 14.44 -15.47
CA THR A 122 10.06 14.66 -15.48
C THR A 122 9.39 13.43 -14.84
N ILE A 123 8.33 13.68 -14.10
CA ILE A 123 7.59 12.64 -13.40
C ILE A 123 6.09 12.80 -13.59
N GLU A 124 5.38 11.76 -13.28
CA GLU A 124 3.92 11.79 -13.11
C GLU A 124 3.57 11.41 -11.68
N ILE A 125 2.52 12.00 -11.14
CA ILE A 125 1.95 11.64 -9.85
C ILE A 125 0.61 10.97 -10.10
N GLN A 126 0.36 9.86 -9.42
CA GLN A 126 -0.91 9.16 -9.53
C GLN A 126 -2.06 10.07 -9.08
N ARG A 127 -3.01 10.25 -9.97
CA ARG A 127 -4.21 11.03 -9.70
C ARG A 127 -5.17 10.32 -8.77
N ALA A 128 -6.13 11.07 -8.26
CA ALA A 128 -7.16 10.53 -7.38
C ALA A 128 -7.88 9.35 -8.03
N ASP A 129 -8.03 8.29 -7.27
CA ASP A 129 -8.71 7.07 -7.72
C ASP A 129 -10.23 7.29 -7.71
N TYR A 130 -10.79 7.64 -8.87
CA TYR A 130 -12.24 7.86 -9.03
C TYR A 130 -13.04 6.55 -8.99
N ILE A 131 -12.40 5.40 -9.19
CA ILE A 131 -13.08 4.09 -9.16
C ILE A 131 -13.53 3.76 -7.75
N ARG A 132 -12.75 4.16 -6.76
CA ARG A 132 -13.02 3.86 -5.35
C ARG A 132 -14.42 4.27 -4.86
N GLU A 133 -15.00 5.32 -5.45
CA GLU A 133 -16.31 5.83 -5.07
C GLU A 133 -17.47 5.22 -5.89
N LYS A 134 -17.15 4.37 -6.90
CA LYS A 134 -18.18 3.64 -7.64
C LYS A 134 -18.88 2.64 -6.74
N LYS A 135 -20.09 2.29 -7.12
CA LYS A 135 -20.87 1.24 -6.47
C LYS A 135 -21.07 0.08 -7.41
N THR A 136 -21.05 -1.13 -6.85
CA THR A 136 -21.46 -2.34 -7.55
C THR A 136 -22.97 -2.32 -7.83
N SER A 137 -23.45 -3.21 -8.67
CA SER A 137 -24.87 -3.38 -8.96
C SER A 137 -25.72 -3.65 -7.71
N ARG A 138 -25.11 -4.23 -6.68
CA ARG A 138 -25.72 -4.56 -5.38
C ARG A 138 -25.61 -3.43 -4.36
N GLY A 139 -24.88 -2.34 -4.72
CA GLY A 139 -24.72 -1.15 -3.89
C GLY A 139 -23.50 -1.11 -2.96
N ALA A 140 -22.65 -2.13 -2.99
CA ALA A 140 -21.38 -2.09 -2.27
C ALA A 140 -20.45 -1.03 -2.86
N THR A 141 -19.63 -0.38 -2.04
CA THR A 141 -18.69 0.62 -2.53
C THR A 141 -17.37 -0.06 -2.89
N VAL A 142 -16.86 0.20 -4.09
CA VAL A 142 -15.64 -0.45 -4.61
C VAL A 142 -14.46 -0.30 -3.65
N LYS A 143 -14.25 0.86 -3.03
CA LYS A 143 -13.16 1.10 -2.07
C LYS A 143 -13.16 0.17 -0.85
N ASP A 144 -14.31 -0.38 -0.51
CA ASP A 144 -14.45 -1.30 0.61
C ASP A 144 -13.99 -2.71 0.25
N ILE A 145 -13.80 -2.99 -1.03
CA ILE A 145 -13.47 -4.29 -1.61
C ILE A 145 -12.12 -4.25 -2.32
N CYS A 146 -11.97 -3.31 -3.26
CA CYS A 146 -10.76 -3.13 -4.05
C CYS A 146 -10.19 -1.73 -3.87
N LEU A 147 -8.88 -1.64 -3.78
CA LEU A 147 -8.17 -0.37 -3.64
C LEU A 147 -6.90 -0.39 -4.47
N LEU A 148 -6.77 0.60 -5.37
CA LEU A 148 -5.51 0.84 -6.05
C LEU A 148 -4.50 1.40 -5.04
N ALA A 149 -3.41 0.69 -4.84
CA ALA A 149 -2.35 1.05 -3.90
C ALA A 149 -1.00 0.95 -4.61
N THR A 150 -0.40 2.08 -4.89
CA THR A 150 0.85 2.20 -5.65
C THR A 150 0.65 1.61 -7.06
N ASP A 151 1.23 0.48 -7.37
CA ASP A 151 1.16 -0.21 -8.66
C ASP A 151 0.36 -1.53 -8.60
N ARG A 152 -0.49 -1.68 -7.61
CA ARG A 152 -1.29 -2.89 -7.39
C ARG A 152 -2.73 -2.57 -7.04
N VAL A 153 -3.63 -3.44 -7.46
CA VAL A 153 -5.00 -3.46 -6.97
C VAL A 153 -5.07 -4.44 -5.80
N ARG A 154 -5.31 -3.91 -4.60
CA ARG A 154 -5.52 -4.72 -3.42
C ARG A 154 -6.98 -5.15 -3.36
N ILE A 155 -7.21 -6.45 -3.23
CA ILE A 155 -8.52 -7.07 -3.09
C ILE A 155 -8.68 -7.53 -1.65
N GLN A 156 -9.69 -7.03 -0.98
CA GLN A 156 -10.10 -7.44 0.36
C GLN A 156 -11.33 -8.31 0.25
N HIS A 157 -11.13 -9.63 0.17
CA HIS A 157 -12.21 -10.61 -0.05
C HIS A 157 -13.14 -10.78 1.15
N SER A 158 -12.75 -10.36 2.34
CA SER A 158 -13.59 -10.31 3.52
C SER A 158 -13.42 -9.03 4.31
N ARG A 159 -14.52 -8.53 4.86
CA ARG A 159 -14.53 -7.36 5.77
C ARG A 159 -14.49 -7.78 7.25
N ASN A 160 -14.48 -9.06 7.53
CA ASN A 160 -14.57 -9.61 8.87
C ASN A 160 -13.37 -10.49 9.20
N CYS A 161 -13.13 -10.66 10.48
CA CYS A 161 -12.09 -11.53 11.00
C CYS A 161 -12.72 -12.57 11.93
N CYS A 162 -12.64 -13.84 11.55
CA CYS A 162 -13.17 -14.96 12.34
C CYS A 162 -12.55 -15.01 13.75
N PHE A 163 -11.28 -14.67 13.90
CA PHE A 163 -10.62 -14.65 15.20
C PHE A 163 -11.17 -13.54 16.11
N LYS A 164 -11.51 -12.37 15.57
CA LYS A 164 -12.19 -11.33 16.36
C LYS A 164 -13.59 -11.75 16.81
N ARG A 165 -14.34 -12.46 15.95
CA ARG A 165 -15.65 -12.99 16.32
C ARG A 165 -15.57 -14.01 17.45
N CYS A 166 -14.50 -14.78 17.50
CA CYS A 166 -14.25 -15.78 18.55
C CYS A 166 -13.51 -15.21 19.78
N GLU A 167 -13.39 -13.89 19.92
CA GLU A 167 -12.64 -13.23 20.99
C GLU A 167 -11.15 -13.63 21.05
N LYS A 168 -10.61 -14.13 19.93
CA LYS A 168 -9.20 -14.52 19.77
C LYS A 168 -8.46 -13.63 18.78
N GLY A 169 -8.96 -12.42 18.55
CA GLY A 169 -8.31 -11.44 17.66
C GLY A 169 -6.91 -11.06 18.13
N CYS A 170 -6.13 -10.50 17.24
CA CYS A 170 -4.83 -9.94 17.58
C CYS A 170 -5.02 -8.67 18.40
N ASP A 171 -4.36 -8.58 19.56
CA ASP A 171 -4.53 -7.46 20.51
C ASP A 171 -4.09 -6.10 19.92
N PHE A 172 -3.19 -6.12 18.93
CA PHE A 172 -2.70 -4.91 18.24
C PHE A 172 -3.54 -4.53 17.00
N CYS A 173 -4.53 -5.35 16.63
CA CYS A 173 -5.32 -5.11 15.42
C CYS A 173 -6.54 -4.24 15.72
N GLU A 174 -6.55 -3.01 15.21
CA GLU A 174 -7.64 -2.05 15.37
C GLU A 174 -8.79 -2.25 14.35
N VAL A 175 -8.63 -3.22 13.46
CA VAL A 175 -9.62 -3.47 12.41
C VAL A 175 -10.92 -3.99 13.00
N GLU A 176 -12.03 -3.30 12.73
CA GLU A 176 -13.37 -3.70 13.19
C GLU A 176 -14.05 -4.65 12.20
N ASN A 177 -14.90 -5.53 12.71
CA ASN A 177 -15.78 -6.34 11.87
C ASN A 177 -16.98 -5.50 11.41
N HIS A 178 -17.45 -5.79 10.20
CA HIS A 178 -18.62 -5.15 9.60
C HIS A 178 -19.84 -6.08 9.67
N GLU A 179 -21.02 -5.50 9.78
CA GLU A 179 -22.27 -6.28 9.84
C GLU A 179 -22.61 -6.89 8.47
N ILE A 180 -22.29 -6.17 7.38
CA ILE A 180 -22.63 -6.59 6.02
C ILE A 180 -21.44 -7.35 5.42
N PRO A 181 -21.61 -8.62 5.04
CA PRO A 181 -20.58 -9.38 4.34
C PRO A 181 -20.33 -8.80 2.95
N VAL A 182 -19.17 -9.10 2.38
CA VAL A 182 -18.88 -8.86 0.97
C VAL A 182 -19.30 -10.10 0.20
N GLU A 183 -20.11 -9.91 -0.82
CA GLU A 183 -20.54 -10.98 -1.71
C GLU A 183 -19.55 -11.15 -2.86
N MET A 184 -19.43 -12.35 -3.39
CA MET A 184 -18.45 -12.67 -4.42
C MET A 184 -18.69 -11.86 -5.71
N GLU A 185 -19.95 -11.61 -6.06
CA GLU A 185 -20.34 -10.79 -7.21
C GLU A 185 -19.84 -9.33 -7.07
N ASP A 186 -19.92 -8.77 -5.86
CA ASP A 186 -19.41 -7.43 -5.60
C ASP A 186 -17.87 -7.37 -5.76
N ILE A 187 -17.18 -8.46 -5.39
CA ILE A 187 -15.73 -8.59 -5.57
C ILE A 187 -15.40 -8.61 -7.07
N PHE A 188 -16.11 -9.42 -7.85
CA PHE A 188 -15.89 -9.52 -9.30
C PHE A 188 -16.14 -8.20 -10.00
N GLU A 189 -17.27 -7.53 -9.75
CA GLU A 189 -17.56 -6.22 -10.31
C GLU A 189 -16.52 -5.16 -9.90
N SER A 190 -16.03 -5.22 -8.67
CA SER A 190 -14.98 -4.30 -8.20
C SER A 190 -13.64 -4.53 -8.90
N ILE A 191 -13.27 -5.78 -9.15
CA ILE A 191 -12.09 -6.16 -9.93
C ILE A 191 -12.23 -5.66 -11.36
N ASP A 192 -13.39 -5.90 -12.00
CA ASP A 192 -13.66 -5.48 -13.36
C ASP A 192 -13.61 -3.95 -13.52
N CYS A 193 -14.05 -3.20 -12.53
CA CYS A 193 -13.92 -1.74 -12.53
C CYS A 193 -12.47 -1.28 -12.69
N TYR A 194 -11.50 -1.99 -12.11
CA TYR A 194 -10.07 -1.66 -12.26
C TYR A 194 -9.50 -2.21 -13.56
N ILE A 195 -9.86 -3.43 -13.97
CA ILE A 195 -9.40 -4.02 -15.24
C ILE A 195 -9.83 -3.15 -16.45
N ASP A 196 -11.06 -2.67 -16.44
CA ASP A 196 -11.63 -1.86 -17.51
C ASP A 196 -11.28 -0.35 -17.39
N SER A 197 -10.39 0.01 -16.46
CA SER A 197 -10.00 1.39 -16.22
C SER A 197 -8.74 1.80 -16.99
N GLU A 198 -8.48 3.10 -16.98
CA GLU A 198 -7.23 3.69 -17.49
C GLU A 198 -6.05 3.55 -16.51
N TYR A 199 -6.28 3.03 -15.31
CA TYR A 199 -5.21 2.90 -14.34
C TYR A 199 -4.22 1.82 -14.73
N ASN A 200 -2.95 2.20 -14.78
CA ASN A 200 -1.86 1.27 -15.01
C ASN A 200 -1.44 0.65 -13.68
N PHE A 201 -1.86 -0.59 -13.43
CA PHE A 201 -1.39 -1.39 -12.31
C PHE A 201 -0.68 -2.65 -12.82
N ARG A 202 0.22 -3.19 -12.02
CA ARG A 202 1.08 -4.31 -12.42
C ARG A 202 0.57 -5.66 -11.98
N HIS A 203 -0.12 -5.69 -10.84
CA HIS A 203 -0.55 -6.96 -10.24
C HIS A 203 -1.74 -6.77 -9.31
N PHE A 204 -2.38 -7.89 -8.99
CA PHE A 204 -3.35 -7.96 -7.92
C PHE A 204 -2.71 -8.45 -6.63
N LEU A 205 -3.15 -7.94 -5.49
CA LEU A 205 -2.85 -8.45 -4.17
C LEU A 205 -4.15 -8.87 -3.49
N ILE A 206 -4.38 -10.16 -3.38
CA ILE A 206 -5.51 -10.71 -2.61
C ILE A 206 -5.06 -10.86 -1.17
N GLY A 207 -5.80 -10.27 -0.23
CA GLY A 207 -5.46 -10.37 1.17
C GLY A 207 -6.39 -9.56 2.05
N GLY A 208 -6.14 -9.60 3.34
CA GLY A 208 -6.91 -8.85 4.30
C GLY A 208 -7.35 -9.71 5.47
N ARG A 209 -8.64 -9.83 5.67
CA ARG A 209 -9.27 -10.60 6.75
C ARG A 209 -9.86 -11.87 6.18
N SER A 210 -10.12 -12.82 7.04
CA SER A 210 -10.86 -14.03 6.70
C SER A 210 -12.06 -14.18 7.63
N ASP A 211 -13.22 -14.38 7.06
CA ASP A 211 -14.44 -14.70 7.78
C ASP A 211 -14.41 -16.14 8.32
N ASP A 212 -13.77 -17.02 7.59
CA ASP A 212 -13.60 -18.42 7.92
C ASP A 212 -12.26 -18.93 7.37
N ALA A 213 -11.33 -19.21 8.27
CA ALA A 213 -10.01 -19.73 7.91
C ALA A 213 -10.07 -21.07 7.12
N CYS A 214 -11.15 -21.82 7.24
CA CYS A 214 -11.34 -23.08 6.50
C CYS A 214 -11.84 -22.84 5.06
N HIS A 215 -12.55 -21.73 4.81
CA HIS A 215 -13.14 -21.41 3.52
C HIS A 215 -12.35 -20.37 2.73
N GLU A 216 -11.43 -19.65 3.36
CA GLU A 216 -10.64 -18.58 2.74
C GLU A 216 -10.01 -19.01 1.41
N ALA A 217 -9.40 -20.18 1.38
CA ALA A 217 -8.74 -20.70 0.18
C ALA A 217 -9.72 -20.89 -0.99
N LYS A 218 -10.96 -21.32 -0.70
CA LYS A 218 -11.99 -21.52 -1.73
C LYS A 218 -12.44 -20.18 -2.34
N GLU A 219 -12.62 -19.17 -1.52
CA GLU A 219 -12.95 -17.81 -1.98
C GLU A 219 -11.83 -17.24 -2.83
N ILE A 220 -10.58 -17.35 -2.38
CA ILE A 220 -9.41 -16.93 -3.14
C ILE A 220 -9.35 -17.62 -4.50
N LEU A 221 -9.60 -18.93 -4.57
CA LEU A 221 -9.59 -19.67 -5.84
C LEU A 221 -10.71 -19.21 -6.80
N GLN A 222 -11.86 -18.75 -6.31
CA GLN A 222 -12.90 -18.17 -7.14
C GLN A 222 -12.45 -16.82 -7.72
N ILE A 223 -11.81 -15.97 -6.91
CA ILE A 223 -11.27 -14.68 -7.34
C ILE A 223 -10.15 -14.89 -8.38
N LEU A 224 -9.26 -15.83 -8.15
CA LEU A 224 -8.19 -16.17 -9.10
C LEU A 224 -8.75 -16.60 -10.47
N ARG A 225 -9.78 -17.44 -10.45
CA ARG A 225 -10.44 -17.89 -11.68
C ARG A 225 -11.02 -16.69 -12.44
N HIS A 226 -11.73 -15.82 -11.75
CA HIS A 226 -12.29 -14.61 -12.37
C HIS A 226 -11.20 -13.71 -12.98
N ILE A 227 -10.10 -13.45 -12.25
CA ILE A 227 -8.98 -12.67 -12.78
C ILE A 227 -8.37 -13.32 -14.04
N ASN A 228 -8.15 -14.64 -14.00
CA ASN A 228 -7.56 -15.38 -15.13
C ASN A 228 -8.47 -15.40 -16.37
N GLU A 229 -9.79 -15.40 -16.20
CA GLU A 229 -10.75 -15.28 -17.29
C GLU A 229 -10.71 -13.89 -17.96
N ARG A 230 -10.33 -12.85 -17.21
CA ARG A 230 -10.25 -11.48 -17.71
C ARG A 230 -8.89 -11.13 -18.33
N GLY A 231 -7.83 -11.84 -17.95
CA GLY A 231 -6.49 -11.62 -18.49
C GLY A 231 -5.39 -12.31 -17.71
N ASN A 232 -4.15 -11.94 -18.01
CA ASN A 232 -2.97 -12.55 -17.39
C ASN A 232 -2.21 -11.50 -16.55
N TRP A 233 -2.65 -11.32 -15.34
CA TRP A 233 -1.95 -10.49 -14.36
C TRP A 233 -1.20 -11.33 -13.34
N PRO A 234 -0.02 -10.89 -12.86
CA PRO A 234 0.57 -11.44 -11.66
C PRO A 234 -0.40 -11.29 -10.48
N VAL A 235 -0.59 -12.36 -9.71
CA VAL A 235 -1.42 -12.33 -8.51
C VAL A 235 -0.60 -12.74 -7.31
N TYR A 236 -0.57 -11.90 -6.29
CA TYR A 236 0.04 -12.16 -5.00
C TYR A 236 -1.05 -12.41 -3.98
N ILE A 237 -0.85 -13.41 -3.12
CA ILE A 237 -1.78 -13.77 -2.07
C ILE A 237 -1.13 -13.54 -0.71
N MET A 238 -1.85 -12.91 0.19
CA MET A 238 -1.50 -12.79 1.60
C MET A 238 -2.63 -13.36 2.43
N CYS A 239 -2.49 -14.58 2.92
CA CYS A 239 -3.54 -15.32 3.61
C CYS A 239 -3.04 -16.00 4.88
N ILE A 240 -3.95 -16.61 5.62
CA ILE A 240 -3.63 -17.53 6.71
C ILE A 240 -3.08 -18.82 6.09
N PRO A 241 -2.06 -19.46 6.69
CA PRO A 241 -1.59 -20.76 6.21
C PRO A 241 -2.75 -21.75 6.11
N PRO A 242 -2.99 -22.34 4.93
CA PRO A 242 -4.09 -23.31 4.77
C PRO A 242 -3.84 -24.57 5.60
N LEU A 243 -4.90 -25.14 6.14
CA LEU A 243 -4.82 -26.37 6.92
C LEU A 243 -4.41 -27.58 6.06
N ASP A 244 -4.81 -27.59 4.79
CA ASP A 244 -4.40 -28.60 3.81
C ASP A 244 -3.37 -28.00 2.85
N ALA A 245 -2.15 -28.54 2.86
CA ALA A 245 -1.06 -28.09 1.98
C ALA A 245 -1.39 -28.24 0.48
N LYS A 246 -2.32 -29.13 0.11
CA LYS A 246 -2.77 -29.28 -1.30
C LYS A 246 -3.40 -28.01 -1.86
N VAL A 247 -3.84 -27.10 -1.01
CA VAL A 247 -4.33 -25.78 -1.44
C VAL A 247 -3.21 -25.00 -2.15
N LEU A 248 -1.96 -25.18 -1.77
CA LEU A 248 -0.83 -24.53 -2.42
C LEU A 248 -0.64 -25.03 -3.86
N ASP A 249 -0.88 -26.32 -4.11
CA ASP A 249 -0.87 -26.88 -5.45
C ASP A 249 -1.99 -26.24 -6.29
N GLN A 250 -3.17 -26.04 -5.71
CA GLN A 250 -4.29 -25.38 -6.39
C GLN A 250 -3.99 -23.92 -6.69
N PHE A 251 -3.31 -23.19 -5.81
CA PHE A 251 -2.85 -21.82 -6.08
C PHE A 251 -1.80 -21.79 -7.20
N HIS A 252 -0.87 -22.74 -7.20
CA HIS A 252 0.11 -22.88 -8.28
C HIS A 252 -0.59 -23.15 -9.63
N ASP A 253 -1.53 -24.08 -9.69
CA ASP A 253 -2.30 -24.41 -10.90
C ASP A 253 -3.18 -23.23 -11.37
N ALA A 254 -3.58 -22.36 -10.45
CA ALA A 254 -4.29 -21.12 -10.76
C ALA A 254 -3.35 -19.94 -11.11
N HIS A 255 -2.07 -20.22 -11.39
CA HIS A 255 -1.05 -19.24 -11.80
C HIS A 255 -0.76 -18.12 -10.78
N VAL A 256 -0.87 -18.42 -9.48
CA VAL A 256 -0.45 -17.48 -8.43
C VAL A 256 1.06 -17.25 -8.53
N THR A 257 1.45 -15.98 -8.50
CA THR A 257 2.86 -15.60 -8.60
C THR A 257 3.60 -15.74 -7.28
N GLU A 258 2.93 -15.37 -6.18
CA GLU A 258 3.53 -15.39 -4.83
C GLU A 258 2.45 -15.61 -3.76
N VAL A 259 2.80 -16.39 -2.74
CA VAL A 259 1.98 -16.56 -1.53
C VAL A 259 2.79 -16.12 -0.32
N ALA A 260 2.22 -15.24 0.49
CA ALA A 260 2.81 -14.74 1.72
C ALA A 260 2.00 -15.16 2.95
N PHE A 261 2.68 -15.69 3.94
CA PHE A 261 2.15 -15.96 5.27
C PHE A 261 2.83 -15.05 6.28
N ASN A 262 2.09 -14.10 6.82
CA ASN A 262 2.67 -13.12 7.74
C ASN A 262 2.95 -13.74 9.11
N ILE A 263 4.21 -13.69 9.53
CA ILE A 263 4.65 -13.97 10.88
C ILE A 263 4.84 -12.64 11.61
N GLU A 264 3.81 -12.20 12.31
CA GLU A 264 3.82 -10.90 13.00
C GLU A 264 4.73 -10.89 14.23
N LEU A 265 4.81 -12.02 14.93
CA LEU A 265 5.64 -12.21 16.13
C LEU A 265 6.37 -13.54 16.06
N TRP A 266 7.71 -13.47 16.11
CA TRP A 266 8.58 -14.65 16.05
C TRP A 266 8.60 -15.46 17.35
N ASP A 267 8.51 -14.78 18.51
CA ASP A 267 8.45 -15.44 19.80
C ASP A 267 7.09 -16.11 20.03
N ARG A 268 7.08 -17.43 20.19
CA ARG A 268 5.85 -18.24 20.34
C ARG A 268 5.04 -17.88 21.59
N LYS A 269 5.69 -17.42 22.67
CA LYS A 269 4.97 -17.04 23.91
C LYS A 269 4.28 -15.70 23.70
N LEU A 270 4.98 -14.76 23.07
CA LEU A 270 4.39 -13.47 22.72
C LEU A 270 3.29 -13.64 21.67
N ALA A 271 3.49 -14.48 20.65
CA ALA A 271 2.48 -14.76 19.63
C ALA A 271 1.18 -15.30 20.27
N ARG A 272 1.28 -16.32 21.12
CA ARG A 272 0.11 -16.87 21.85
C ARG A 272 -0.59 -15.85 22.74
N LYS A 273 0.15 -14.89 23.28
CA LYS A 273 -0.42 -13.83 24.12
C LYS A 273 -1.13 -12.76 23.30
N TRP A 274 -0.51 -12.33 22.20
CA TRP A 274 -0.95 -11.16 21.42
C TRP A 274 -1.79 -11.53 20.20
N MET A 275 -1.73 -12.79 19.76
CA MET A 275 -2.45 -13.32 18.58
C MET A 275 -3.03 -14.71 18.92
N PRO A 276 -3.92 -14.82 19.91
CA PRO A 276 -4.35 -16.13 20.42
C PRO A 276 -5.11 -16.99 19.41
N GLY A 277 -5.58 -16.43 18.31
CA GLY A 277 -6.28 -17.13 17.24
C GLY A 277 -5.43 -17.51 16.04
N LYS A 278 -4.20 -16.95 15.95
CA LYS A 278 -3.34 -17.07 14.76
C LYS A 278 -2.19 -18.07 14.95
#